data_3b7058045de21d32d1e6b60126c2d544
#
_entry.id   3b7058045de21d32d1e6b60126c2d544
#
_cell.length_a   1.000
_cell.length_b   1.000
_cell.length_c   1.000
_cell.angle_alpha   90.00
_cell.angle_beta   90.00
_cell.angle_gamma   90.00
#
_symmetry.space_group_name_H-M   'P 1'
#
loop_
_entity.id
_entity.type
_entity.pdbx_description
1 polymer ?
#
loop_
_entity_poly.entity_id
_entity_poly.type
_entity_poly.pdbx_seq_one_letter_code
_entity_poly.pdbx_strand_id
1 'polypeptide(L)'
;MIIYFRGDSVSRFINHIGSFFPKLQKDFKIYTGDIFPDVYVGDFYDKIPYEKYINYNLSFNLDNATYVKDFGVIPDNSCVNNAICINNAITKCNETGGGVVVVSGGNYTCGTVYLKSNVILYIDKDSSIVASHNTNDFTDNALIYAENCENIGITGPGKICGEGNYFSLKPYCPPKLEPFSETLDVWSLRQEYRKRIRFPHKTKYGYLMLLKNCNNLKLYNLILENSAMWTVNINSCNSVDISNVAINNNRHVANSDGIDICGSSNVVIKDCFISTADDGIALKNNMSVSTSGDDGLKIKNNLDVTCRKGMSNIYIHDCEVISCTNAFKIGTETSLDISDVTVENCKFYLTDIYPAGVSGISIESCDGAKVNNINISNIEMNSMACPLFIRLCNRNGDNKPELEGRGEITNISVNNIKADNIEIPIMIMGIPNHKIHDVNLKNFDLRYAEGKDYYDFRFKIPEQEKEYPECNRFRNINAYGVFVRHAENISLENIKIKPRKNTFRKYKKIIDCKNLSIK
;
A
#
# COMPACT_ATOMS: atom_id res chain seq x y z
N MET A 1 7.88 16.19 -28.80
CA MET A 1 8.24 14.84 -29.29
C MET A 1 9.41 14.37 -28.44
N ILE A 2 9.23 13.30 -27.69
CA ILE A 2 10.29 12.74 -26.84
C ILE A 2 10.94 11.63 -27.66
N ILE A 3 12.24 11.74 -27.85
CA ILE A 3 13.02 10.78 -28.64
C ILE A 3 14.03 10.15 -27.69
N TYR A 4 14.04 8.82 -27.60
CA TYR A 4 14.98 8.05 -26.78
C TYR A 4 16.18 7.63 -27.63
N PHE A 5 17.39 7.88 -27.12
CA PHE A 5 18.63 7.42 -27.75
C PHE A 5 19.41 6.54 -26.75
N ARG A 6 20.09 5.53 -27.28
CA ARG A 6 21.06 4.71 -26.54
C ARG A 6 22.48 5.13 -26.87
N GLY A 7 23.30 5.41 -25.85
CA GLY A 7 24.73 5.57 -25.96
C GLY A 7 25.22 6.65 -26.92
N ASP A 8 26.29 6.39 -27.67
CA ASP A 8 26.98 7.35 -28.54
C ASP A 8 26.15 7.99 -29.67
N SER A 9 24.91 7.51 -29.85
CA SER A 9 24.00 8.11 -30.86
C SER A 9 23.45 9.47 -30.43
N VAL A 10 23.47 9.81 -29.13
CA VAL A 10 22.97 11.09 -28.61
C VAL A 10 23.79 12.25 -29.07
N SER A 11 25.13 12.16 -29.01
CA SER A 11 26.02 13.23 -29.43
C SER A 11 25.93 13.49 -30.94
N ARG A 12 25.77 12.45 -31.76
CA ARG A 12 25.58 12.58 -33.20
C ARG A 12 24.24 13.20 -33.56
N PHE A 13 23.18 12.87 -32.84
CA PHE A 13 21.86 13.43 -33.09
C PHE A 13 21.76 14.90 -32.67
N ILE A 14 22.34 15.30 -31.54
CA ILE A 14 22.36 16.69 -31.07
C ILE A 14 23.17 17.54 -32.06
N ASN A 15 24.31 17.06 -32.54
CA ASN A 15 25.08 17.74 -33.55
C ASN A 15 24.33 17.87 -34.88
N HIS A 16 23.54 16.89 -35.25
CA HIS A 16 22.72 16.91 -36.47
C HIS A 16 21.55 17.88 -36.37
N ILE A 17 20.79 17.86 -35.24
CA ILE A 17 19.71 18.84 -34.99
C ILE A 17 20.26 20.25 -34.80
N GLY A 18 21.38 20.41 -34.11
CA GLY A 18 22.01 21.71 -33.90
C GLY A 18 22.43 22.40 -35.18
N SER A 19 22.73 21.65 -36.27
CA SER A 19 23.01 22.20 -37.58
C SER A 19 21.76 22.77 -38.28
N PHE A 20 20.57 22.26 -37.98
CA PHE A 20 19.30 22.71 -38.54
C PHE A 20 18.58 23.74 -37.67
N PHE A 21 18.80 23.72 -36.35
CA PHE A 21 18.11 24.58 -35.38
C PHE A 21 19.07 25.12 -34.31
N PRO A 22 19.90 26.12 -34.63
CA PRO A 22 20.91 26.64 -33.69
C PRO A 22 20.36 27.20 -32.38
N LYS A 23 19.08 27.64 -32.32
CA LYS A 23 18.42 28.11 -31.10
C LYS A 23 18.06 26.99 -30.15
N LEU A 24 17.77 25.78 -30.64
CA LEU A 24 17.43 24.63 -29.81
C LEU A 24 18.65 24.09 -29.04
N GLN A 25 19.86 24.29 -29.55
CA GLN A 25 21.09 23.82 -28.91
C GLN A 25 21.39 24.54 -27.57
N LYS A 26 20.90 25.77 -27.39
CA LYS A 26 21.08 26.56 -26.15
C LYS A 26 20.12 26.14 -25.01
N ASP A 27 19.02 25.48 -25.34
CA ASP A 27 17.96 25.13 -24.38
C ASP A 27 18.05 23.66 -23.92
N PHE A 28 18.98 22.89 -24.47
CA PHE A 28 19.23 21.51 -24.06
C PHE A 28 20.42 21.46 -23.10
N LYS A 29 20.12 21.44 -21.79
CA LYS A 29 21.11 21.05 -20.79
C LYS A 29 21.04 19.53 -20.60
N ILE A 30 22.06 18.84 -21.09
CA ILE A 30 22.26 17.42 -20.77
C ILE A 30 23.05 17.39 -19.47
N TYR A 31 22.42 16.88 -18.43
CA TYR A 31 23.13 16.55 -17.19
C TYR A 31 23.88 15.24 -17.41
N THR A 32 25.20 15.32 -17.49
CA THR A 32 26.11 14.17 -17.52
C THR A 32 26.68 13.83 -16.16
N GLY A 33 26.13 14.38 -15.09
CA GLY A 33 26.52 14.10 -13.71
C GLY A 33 25.59 13.07 -13.07
N ASP A 34 26.10 12.32 -12.13
CA ASP A 34 25.33 11.41 -11.29
C ASP A 34 24.27 12.20 -10.51
N ILE A 35 23.05 12.27 -11.05
CA ILE A 35 21.91 12.94 -10.41
C ILE A 35 21.43 12.15 -9.19
N PHE A 36 21.79 10.89 -9.14
CA PHE A 36 21.59 10.04 -7.97
C PHE A 36 22.97 9.61 -7.46
N PRO A 37 23.28 9.86 -6.19
CA PRO A 37 24.41 9.18 -5.59
C PRO A 37 24.24 7.68 -5.87
N ASP A 38 25.32 6.96 -6.05
CA ASP A 38 25.31 5.51 -6.22
C ASP A 38 24.22 4.96 -5.31
N VAL A 39 23.10 4.52 -5.92
CA VAL A 39 22.01 3.93 -5.15
C VAL A 39 22.57 2.61 -4.65
N TYR A 40 23.17 2.68 -3.50
CA TYR A 40 23.64 1.52 -2.78
C TYR A 40 22.39 0.69 -2.51
N VAL A 41 22.22 -0.38 -3.27
CA VAL A 41 21.21 -1.40 -3.02
C VAL A 41 21.70 -2.23 -1.83
N GLY A 42 22.03 -1.55 -0.74
CA GLY A 42 22.25 -2.12 0.57
C GLY A 42 20.91 -2.23 1.27
N ASP A 43 20.84 -2.99 2.30
CA ASP A 43 19.64 -3.25 3.10
C ASP A 43 18.92 -1.94 3.47
N PHE A 44 17.94 -1.56 2.64
CA PHE A 44 17.12 -0.35 2.82
C PHE A 44 16.00 -0.61 3.84
N TYR A 45 16.40 -1.05 5.00
CA TYR A 45 15.63 -0.80 6.20
C TYR A 45 15.94 0.64 6.61
N ASP A 46 14.98 1.53 6.50
CA ASP A 46 15.14 2.82 7.16
C ASP A 46 15.44 2.53 8.62
N LYS A 47 16.46 3.20 9.14
CA LYS A 47 16.70 3.26 10.58
C LYS A 47 15.66 4.18 11.23
N ILE A 48 14.40 4.03 10.84
CA ILE A 48 13.31 4.73 11.50
C ILE A 48 13.09 3.99 12.81
N PRO A 49 13.11 4.69 13.93
CA PRO A 49 12.94 4.06 15.24
C PRO A 49 11.48 3.62 15.42
N TYR A 50 11.06 2.56 14.67
CA TYR A 50 9.73 1.98 14.79
C TYR A 50 9.54 1.30 16.16
N GLU A 51 10.61 1.02 16.86
CA GLU A 51 10.58 0.48 18.21
C GLU A 51 9.83 1.37 19.20
N LYS A 52 9.73 2.68 18.93
CA LYS A 52 8.92 3.61 19.75
C LYS A 52 7.43 3.26 19.81
N TYR A 53 6.92 2.49 18.83
CA TYR A 53 5.54 2.02 18.78
C TYR A 53 5.31 0.75 19.60
N ILE A 54 6.39 0.12 20.09
CA ILE A 54 6.35 -1.13 20.83
C ILE A 54 6.58 -0.87 22.30
N ASN A 55 5.69 -1.36 23.13
CA ASN A 55 5.86 -1.33 24.57
C ASN A 55 6.64 -2.56 25.07
N TYR A 56 7.95 -2.43 25.18
CA TYR A 56 8.82 -3.50 25.67
C TYR A 56 8.62 -3.85 27.17
N ASN A 57 7.91 -3.01 27.90
CA ASN A 57 7.60 -3.21 29.30
C ASN A 57 6.14 -3.65 29.52
N LEU A 58 5.47 -4.10 28.46
CA LEU A 58 4.11 -4.59 28.56
C LEU A 58 4.05 -5.77 29.51
N SER A 59 3.37 -5.59 30.64
CA SER A 59 3.06 -6.69 31.55
C SER A 59 1.95 -7.56 30.93
N PHE A 60 2.29 -8.79 30.62
CA PHE A 60 1.33 -9.79 30.12
C PHE A 60 1.26 -10.94 31.09
N ASN A 61 0.06 -11.39 31.43
CA ASN A 61 -0.09 -12.51 32.35
C ASN A 61 0.28 -13.82 31.64
N LEU A 62 1.36 -14.42 32.07
CA LEU A 62 1.88 -15.69 31.56
C LEU A 62 1.65 -16.86 32.54
N ASP A 63 0.81 -16.67 33.58
CA ASP A 63 0.47 -17.75 34.49
C ASP A 63 -0.21 -18.89 33.72
N ASN A 64 0.24 -20.11 33.94
CA ASN A 64 -0.20 -21.31 33.22
C ASN A 64 -0.02 -21.28 31.71
N ALA A 65 0.88 -20.47 31.19
CA ALA A 65 1.18 -20.42 29.76
C ALA A 65 1.83 -21.74 29.27
N THR A 66 1.56 -22.09 28.03
CA THR A 66 2.19 -23.19 27.32
C THR A 66 3.45 -22.69 26.62
N TYR A 67 4.62 -23.21 26.94
CA TYR A 67 5.88 -22.76 26.34
C TYR A 67 6.31 -23.66 25.19
N VAL A 68 6.63 -23.11 24.02
CA VAL A 68 7.05 -23.90 22.85
C VAL A 68 8.31 -24.71 23.10
N LYS A 69 9.19 -24.26 24.00
CA LYS A 69 10.40 -25.00 24.39
C LYS A 69 10.12 -26.40 24.95
N ASP A 70 8.93 -26.62 25.53
CA ASP A 70 8.53 -27.90 26.08
C ASP A 70 8.06 -28.90 25.00
N PHE A 71 8.00 -28.46 23.73
CA PHE A 71 7.55 -29.22 22.56
C PHE A 71 8.66 -29.58 21.58
N GLY A 72 9.92 -29.37 21.95
CA GLY A 72 11.07 -29.84 21.17
C GLY A 72 11.50 -28.89 20.05
N VAL A 73 11.18 -27.59 20.16
CA VAL A 73 11.69 -26.56 19.22
C VAL A 73 13.21 -26.44 19.34
N ILE A 74 13.86 -26.14 18.22
CA ILE A 74 15.31 -25.92 18.14
C ILE A 74 15.54 -24.48 17.67
N PRO A 75 15.92 -23.56 18.57
CA PRO A 75 16.17 -22.17 18.21
C PRO A 75 17.44 -22.01 17.37
N ASP A 76 17.53 -20.90 16.67
CA ASP A 76 18.72 -20.43 15.93
C ASP A 76 19.28 -21.44 14.91
N ASN A 77 18.42 -22.32 14.39
CA ASN A 77 18.75 -23.29 13.37
C ASN A 77 17.85 -23.15 12.13
N SER A 78 18.41 -22.56 11.08
CA SER A 78 17.67 -22.31 9.84
C SER A 78 17.34 -23.58 9.03
N CYS A 79 17.91 -24.72 9.38
CA CYS A 79 17.65 -26.01 8.72
C CYS A 79 16.50 -26.79 9.35
N VAL A 80 15.96 -26.32 10.47
CA VAL A 80 14.88 -27.00 11.20
C VAL A 80 13.58 -26.23 11.06
N ASN A 81 12.56 -26.87 10.52
CA ASN A 81 11.20 -26.32 10.52
C ASN A 81 10.55 -26.55 11.88
N ASN A 82 10.50 -25.50 12.71
CA ASN A 82 9.90 -25.55 14.05
C ASN A 82 8.37 -25.44 14.05
N ALA A 83 7.72 -25.22 12.90
CA ALA A 83 6.27 -25.01 12.85
C ALA A 83 5.50 -26.20 13.43
N ILE A 84 5.98 -27.44 13.23
CA ILE A 84 5.34 -28.64 13.78
C ILE A 84 5.28 -28.59 15.31
N CYS A 85 6.39 -28.24 15.95
CA CYS A 85 6.48 -28.15 17.42
C CYS A 85 5.62 -27.01 17.98
N ILE A 86 5.65 -25.85 17.33
CA ILE A 86 4.82 -24.69 17.71
C ILE A 86 3.33 -25.01 17.53
N ASN A 87 2.95 -25.66 16.44
CA ASN A 87 1.58 -26.10 16.17
C ASN A 87 1.09 -27.14 17.21
N ASN A 88 1.97 -28.01 17.67
CA ASN A 88 1.65 -28.96 18.76
C ASN A 88 1.39 -28.20 20.08
N ALA A 89 2.20 -27.18 20.40
CA ALA A 89 1.97 -26.34 21.58
C ALA A 89 0.63 -25.60 21.51
N ILE A 90 0.32 -25.00 20.33
CA ILE A 90 -0.96 -24.32 20.09
C ILE A 90 -2.13 -25.29 20.20
N THR A 91 -1.99 -26.50 19.64
CA THR A 91 -3.03 -27.54 19.72
C THR A 91 -3.28 -27.96 21.16
N LYS A 92 -2.21 -28.23 21.91
CA LYS A 92 -2.32 -28.58 23.33
C LYS A 92 -2.99 -27.49 24.15
N CYS A 93 -2.61 -26.26 23.96
CA CYS A 93 -3.23 -25.10 24.62
C CYS A 93 -4.74 -25.02 24.31
N ASN A 94 -5.12 -25.14 23.03
CA ASN A 94 -6.51 -25.13 22.60
C ASN A 94 -7.33 -26.28 23.23
N GLU A 95 -6.80 -27.52 23.26
CA GLU A 95 -7.44 -28.70 23.85
C GLU A 95 -7.67 -28.60 25.36
N THR A 96 -6.86 -27.78 26.05
CA THR A 96 -7.00 -27.54 27.47
C THR A 96 -7.90 -26.33 27.83
N GLY A 97 -8.62 -25.82 26.84
CA GLY A 97 -9.55 -24.70 27.01
C GLY A 97 -9.05 -23.35 26.52
N GLY A 98 -7.89 -23.30 25.90
CA GLY A 98 -7.26 -22.07 25.44
C GLY A 98 -6.28 -21.48 26.44
N GLY A 99 -5.73 -20.32 26.11
CA GLY A 99 -4.73 -19.64 26.93
C GLY A 99 -3.63 -18.99 26.12
N VAL A 100 -2.43 -18.95 26.68
CA VAL A 100 -1.27 -18.29 26.07
C VAL A 100 -0.23 -19.32 25.66
N VAL A 101 0.23 -19.25 24.41
CA VAL A 101 1.40 -20.01 23.92
C VAL A 101 2.57 -19.04 23.79
N VAL A 102 3.65 -19.32 24.49
CA VAL A 102 4.83 -18.46 24.58
C VAL A 102 5.95 -18.96 23.68
N VAL A 103 6.34 -18.12 22.74
CA VAL A 103 7.54 -18.28 21.91
C VAL A 103 8.65 -17.48 22.56
N SER A 104 9.64 -18.15 23.16
CA SER A 104 10.75 -17.51 23.88
C SER A 104 12.05 -18.31 23.72
N GLY A 105 13.20 -17.62 23.80
CA GLY A 105 14.51 -18.27 23.85
C GLY A 105 15.22 -18.41 22.52
N GLY A 106 14.89 -17.61 21.50
CA GLY A 106 15.64 -17.54 20.25
C GLY A 106 14.80 -17.39 18.99
N ASN A 107 15.41 -17.59 17.84
CA ASN A 107 14.78 -17.45 16.53
C ASN A 107 14.36 -18.81 16.00
N TYR A 108 13.10 -18.93 15.61
CA TYR A 108 12.51 -20.19 15.16
C TYR A 108 12.17 -20.12 13.68
N THR A 109 12.91 -20.83 12.85
CA THR A 109 12.58 -20.99 11.43
C THR A 109 11.34 -21.86 11.30
N CYS A 110 10.33 -21.38 10.58
CA CYS A 110 9.02 -21.98 10.50
C CYS A 110 8.45 -21.97 9.08
N GLY A 111 7.75 -23.03 8.73
CA GLY A 111 6.69 -23.01 7.74
C GLY A 111 5.40 -22.46 8.36
N THR A 112 4.24 -22.96 7.90
CA THR A 112 2.95 -22.43 8.38
C THR A 112 2.69 -22.74 9.85
N VAL A 113 2.50 -21.69 10.65
CA VAL A 113 2.04 -21.75 12.04
C VAL A 113 0.53 -21.50 12.06
N TYR A 114 -0.24 -22.43 12.62
CA TYR A 114 -1.69 -22.40 12.68
C TYR A 114 -2.19 -21.91 14.01
N LEU A 115 -2.92 -20.81 14.04
CA LEU A 115 -3.65 -20.38 15.24
C LEU A 115 -4.93 -21.20 15.41
N LYS A 116 -5.37 -21.34 16.66
CA LYS A 116 -6.61 -22.01 17.03
C LYS A 116 -7.43 -21.14 17.97
N SER A 117 -8.74 -21.38 18.00
CA SER A 117 -9.66 -20.63 18.85
C SER A 117 -9.22 -20.59 20.31
N ASN A 118 -9.46 -19.47 20.97
CA ASN A 118 -9.13 -19.21 22.38
C ASN A 118 -7.62 -19.26 22.69
N VAL A 119 -6.74 -19.10 21.69
CA VAL A 119 -5.29 -19.11 21.89
C VAL A 119 -4.70 -17.74 21.53
N ILE A 120 -3.85 -17.24 22.40
CA ILE A 120 -3.01 -16.07 22.18
C ILE A 120 -1.58 -16.54 21.98
N LEU A 121 -0.97 -16.21 20.86
CA LEU A 121 0.44 -16.42 20.59
C LEU A 121 1.24 -15.22 21.11
N TYR A 122 2.02 -15.42 22.16
CA TYR A 122 2.90 -14.40 22.72
C TYR A 122 4.34 -14.63 22.26
N ILE A 123 4.90 -13.63 21.59
CA ILE A 123 6.31 -13.69 21.15
C ILE A 123 7.13 -12.80 22.07
N ASP A 124 8.01 -13.44 22.85
CA ASP A 124 8.81 -12.76 23.84
C ASP A 124 9.85 -11.84 23.21
N LYS A 125 10.28 -10.85 23.98
CA LYS A 125 11.41 -10.00 23.61
C LYS A 125 12.61 -10.89 23.27
N ASP A 126 13.39 -10.51 22.29
CA ASP A 126 14.57 -11.24 21.82
C ASP A 126 14.24 -12.62 21.18
N SER A 127 12.98 -12.86 20.85
CA SER A 127 12.55 -14.06 20.13
C SER A 127 11.83 -13.72 18.84
N SER A 128 11.92 -14.63 17.86
CA SER A 128 11.22 -14.44 16.59
C SER A 128 10.72 -15.74 15.95
N ILE A 129 9.66 -15.60 15.14
CA ILE A 129 9.24 -16.59 14.15
C ILE A 129 9.76 -16.09 12.80
N VAL A 130 10.57 -16.91 12.12
CA VAL A 130 11.24 -16.55 10.86
C VAL A 130 10.77 -17.49 9.77
N ALA A 131 10.41 -16.97 8.61
CA ALA A 131 9.96 -17.78 7.47
C ALA A 131 11.06 -18.75 6.99
N SER A 132 10.70 -20.02 6.77
CA SER A 132 11.58 -21.01 6.17
C SER A 132 11.92 -20.64 4.72
N HIS A 133 13.15 -20.88 4.32
CA HIS A 133 13.57 -20.72 2.93
C HIS A 133 13.06 -21.84 2.01
N ASN A 134 12.52 -22.92 2.57
CA ASN A 134 11.91 -24.01 1.82
C ASN A 134 10.40 -23.76 1.63
N THR A 135 10.00 -23.42 0.42
CA THR A 135 8.58 -23.11 0.10
C THR A 135 7.63 -24.30 0.30
N ASN A 136 8.13 -25.53 0.41
CA ASN A 136 7.30 -26.70 0.71
C ASN A 136 6.88 -26.79 2.18
N ASP A 137 7.48 -25.98 3.06
CA ASP A 137 7.10 -25.91 4.47
C ASP A 137 5.78 -25.11 4.67
N PHE A 138 5.32 -24.40 3.63
CA PHE A 138 4.09 -23.59 3.68
C PHE A 138 2.93 -24.32 2.99
N THR A 139 1.89 -24.59 3.75
CA THR A 139 0.74 -25.37 3.27
C THR A 139 -0.45 -24.48 2.87
N ASP A 140 -0.66 -23.35 3.55
CA ASP A 140 -1.79 -22.44 3.29
C ASP A 140 -1.35 -21.04 2.79
N ASN A 141 -0.22 -21.00 2.09
CA ASN A 141 0.35 -19.79 1.51
C ASN A 141 0.56 -18.65 2.52
N ALA A 142 0.85 -18.99 3.77
CA ALA A 142 1.12 -18.01 4.82
C ALA A 142 2.11 -18.56 5.87
N LEU A 143 2.86 -17.65 6.49
CA LEU A 143 3.67 -18.01 7.65
C LEU A 143 2.80 -18.19 8.89
N ILE A 144 1.88 -17.24 9.14
CA ILE A 144 0.87 -17.35 10.19
C ILE A 144 -0.51 -17.50 9.52
N TYR A 145 -1.22 -18.53 9.89
CA TYR A 145 -2.53 -18.83 9.34
C TYR A 145 -3.59 -19.07 10.41
N ALA A 146 -4.79 -18.56 10.20
CA ALA A 146 -5.97 -18.92 10.95
C ALA A 146 -7.19 -18.95 10.04
N GLU A 147 -8.08 -19.92 10.23
CA GLU A 147 -9.36 -19.97 9.54
C GLU A 147 -10.45 -20.49 10.49
N ASN A 148 -11.63 -19.83 10.45
CA ASN A 148 -12.80 -20.19 11.27
C ASN A 148 -12.49 -20.22 12.78
N CYS A 149 -11.65 -19.29 13.27
CA CYS A 149 -11.24 -19.21 14.67
C CYS A 149 -11.95 -18.07 15.40
N GLU A 150 -12.12 -18.26 16.71
CA GLU A 150 -12.67 -17.25 17.60
C GLU A 150 -11.72 -16.95 18.75
N ASN A 151 -11.74 -15.69 19.23
CA ASN A 151 -10.95 -15.26 20.39
C ASN A 151 -9.45 -15.57 20.21
N ILE A 152 -8.86 -15.15 19.10
CA ILE A 152 -7.44 -15.37 18.82
C ILE A 152 -6.66 -14.06 18.91
N GLY A 153 -5.39 -14.18 19.23
CA GLY A 153 -4.52 -13.03 19.24
C GLY A 153 -3.06 -13.37 19.00
N ILE A 154 -2.31 -12.35 18.58
CA ILE A 154 -0.85 -12.38 18.54
C ILE A 154 -0.36 -11.13 19.23
N THR A 155 0.58 -11.28 20.14
CA THR A 155 1.14 -10.17 20.90
C THR A 155 2.56 -10.46 21.36
N GLY A 156 3.16 -9.50 22.02
CA GLY A 156 4.49 -9.58 22.57
C GLY A 156 5.52 -8.75 21.78
N PRO A 157 6.57 -8.25 22.46
CA PRO A 157 7.54 -7.35 21.84
C PRO A 157 8.57 -8.04 20.95
N GLY A 158 8.38 -9.33 20.66
CA GLY A 158 9.18 -10.09 19.70
C GLY A 158 8.76 -9.85 18.25
N LYS A 159 9.28 -10.68 17.34
CA LYS A 159 9.19 -10.42 15.89
C LYS A 159 8.60 -11.59 15.10
N ILE A 160 7.96 -11.26 13.99
CA ILE A 160 7.66 -12.20 12.91
C ILE A 160 8.31 -11.66 11.64
N CYS A 161 9.26 -12.43 11.08
CA CYS A 161 10.05 -12.06 9.91
C CYS A 161 9.70 -12.94 8.70
N GLY A 162 9.33 -12.31 7.60
CA GLY A 162 8.89 -12.99 6.38
C GLY A 162 9.99 -13.35 5.38
N GLU A 163 11.25 -12.98 5.64
CA GLU A 163 12.39 -13.26 4.75
C GLU A 163 12.18 -12.79 3.28
N GLY A 164 11.42 -11.70 3.09
CA GLY A 164 11.08 -11.17 1.76
C GLY A 164 12.29 -10.89 0.87
N ASN A 165 13.41 -10.53 1.47
CA ASN A 165 14.67 -10.33 0.75
C ASN A 165 15.17 -11.62 0.10
N TYR A 166 14.98 -12.77 0.76
CA TYR A 166 15.36 -14.07 0.22
C TYR A 166 14.46 -14.47 -0.96
N PHE A 167 13.16 -14.19 -0.84
CA PHE A 167 12.16 -14.55 -1.85
C PHE A 167 12.08 -13.58 -3.03
N SER A 168 12.87 -12.54 -3.04
CA SER A 168 12.87 -11.52 -4.09
C SER A 168 14.14 -11.60 -4.94
N LEU A 169 13.99 -11.35 -6.24
CA LEU A 169 15.13 -11.16 -7.14
C LEU A 169 15.62 -9.74 -6.96
N LYS A 170 16.88 -9.54 -6.63
CA LYS A 170 17.48 -8.22 -6.73
C LYS A 170 17.41 -7.79 -8.20
N PRO A 171 16.87 -6.63 -8.52
CA PRO A 171 16.83 -6.17 -9.89
C PRO A 171 18.26 -6.06 -10.40
N TYR A 172 18.46 -6.44 -11.65
CA TYR A 172 19.66 -6.04 -12.38
C TYR A 172 19.59 -4.52 -12.53
N CYS A 173 20.19 -3.82 -11.59
CA CYS A 173 20.43 -2.40 -11.74
C CYS A 173 21.67 -2.28 -12.61
N PRO A 174 21.57 -1.80 -13.86
CA PRO A 174 22.77 -1.49 -14.61
C PRO A 174 23.56 -0.45 -13.79
N PRO A 175 24.88 -0.58 -13.70
CA PRO A 175 25.73 0.24 -12.83
C PRO A 175 25.72 1.74 -13.16
N LYS A 176 24.99 2.16 -14.17
CA LYS A 176 24.73 3.56 -14.51
C LYS A 176 23.27 3.67 -14.95
N LEU A 177 22.46 4.29 -14.10
CA LEU A 177 21.24 4.91 -14.59
C LEU A 177 21.66 5.96 -15.61
N GLU A 178 21.24 5.80 -16.87
CA GLU A 178 21.51 6.85 -17.87
C GLU A 178 20.92 8.17 -17.37
N PRO A 179 21.63 9.28 -17.53
CA PRO A 179 21.17 10.58 -17.08
C PRO A 179 19.80 10.86 -17.70
N PHE A 180 18.86 11.25 -16.88
CA PHE A 180 17.54 11.65 -17.33
C PHE A 180 17.63 13.04 -17.93
N SER A 181 17.01 13.26 -19.09
CA SER A 181 16.92 14.59 -19.64
C SER A 181 15.98 15.46 -18.78
N GLU A 182 16.29 16.76 -18.64
CA GLU A 182 15.40 17.72 -17.96
C GLU A 182 14.00 17.84 -18.61
N THR A 183 13.79 17.17 -19.74
CA THR A 183 12.55 17.19 -20.52
C THR A 183 11.56 16.10 -20.14
N LEU A 184 11.95 15.09 -19.34
CA LEU A 184 11.01 14.11 -18.83
C LEU A 184 10.23 14.70 -17.66
N ASP A 185 8.91 14.55 -17.70
CA ASP A 185 8.12 14.91 -16.54
C ASP A 185 8.53 14.04 -15.34
N VAL A 186 8.58 14.66 -14.19
CA VAL A 186 9.03 14.03 -12.93
C VAL A 186 8.28 12.72 -12.68
N TRP A 187 7.04 12.65 -13.14
CA TRP A 187 6.21 11.48 -12.98
C TRP A 187 6.67 10.30 -13.85
N SER A 188 6.93 10.51 -15.15
CA SER A 188 7.47 9.46 -16.03
C SER A 188 8.83 8.96 -15.54
N LEU A 189 9.66 9.87 -15.02
CA LEU A 189 10.92 9.52 -14.35
C LEU A 189 10.71 8.62 -13.16
N ARG A 190 9.73 8.93 -12.32
CA ARG A 190 9.40 8.13 -11.14
C ARG A 190 8.92 6.74 -11.48
N GLN A 191 8.09 6.60 -12.52
CA GLN A 191 7.64 5.28 -12.98
C GLN A 191 8.80 4.42 -13.47
N GLU A 192 9.71 5.00 -14.25
CA GLU A 192 10.91 4.30 -14.73
C GLU A 192 11.82 3.92 -13.55
N TYR A 193 12.02 4.85 -12.62
CA TYR A 193 12.80 4.58 -11.41
C TYR A 193 12.15 3.46 -10.58
N ARG A 194 10.85 3.54 -10.34
CA ARG A 194 10.09 2.56 -9.57
C ARG A 194 10.16 1.16 -10.17
N LYS A 195 10.04 1.02 -11.49
CA LYS A 195 10.22 -0.26 -12.19
C LYS A 195 11.61 -0.86 -11.99
N ARG A 196 12.62 -0.01 -11.90
CA ARG A 196 14.03 -0.45 -11.80
C ARG A 196 14.44 -0.85 -10.39
N ILE A 197 13.80 -0.30 -9.36
CA ILE A 197 14.15 -0.53 -7.97
C ILE A 197 13.20 -1.49 -7.26
N ARG A 198 12.05 -1.81 -7.85
CA ARG A 198 11.11 -2.78 -7.33
C ARG A 198 11.62 -4.19 -7.58
N PHE A 199 11.84 -4.95 -6.52
CA PHE A 199 12.33 -6.32 -6.62
C PHE A 199 11.20 -7.27 -7.01
N PRO A 200 11.24 -7.90 -8.19
CA PRO A 200 10.29 -8.94 -8.54
C PRO A 200 10.49 -10.17 -7.66
N HIS A 201 9.46 -10.95 -7.50
CA HIS A 201 9.54 -12.19 -6.73
C HIS A 201 10.29 -13.28 -7.47
N LYS A 202 11.16 -13.99 -6.74
CA LYS A 202 11.82 -15.20 -7.20
C LYS A 202 10.90 -16.41 -7.04
N THR A 203 10.37 -16.56 -5.83
CA THR A 203 9.34 -17.53 -5.44
C THR A 203 8.51 -16.89 -4.34
N LYS A 204 7.28 -17.35 -4.12
CA LYS A 204 6.44 -16.84 -3.05
C LYS A 204 5.90 -18.00 -2.25
N TYR A 205 5.94 -17.89 -0.94
CA TYR A 205 5.14 -18.73 -0.07
C TYR A 205 3.76 -18.14 0.22
N GLY A 206 3.56 -16.84 -0.05
CA GLY A 206 2.31 -16.13 0.16
C GLY A 206 2.40 -15.02 1.19
N TYR A 207 1.41 -14.90 2.04
CA TYR A 207 1.27 -13.84 3.04
C TYR A 207 2.17 -14.05 4.26
N LEU A 208 2.58 -12.97 4.92
CA LEU A 208 3.15 -13.11 6.27
C LEU A 208 2.08 -13.62 7.23
N MET A 209 0.88 -13.02 7.20
CA MET A 209 -0.29 -13.45 7.96
C MET A 209 -1.53 -13.52 7.06
N LEU A 210 -2.25 -14.64 7.11
CA LEU A 210 -3.56 -14.80 6.48
C LEU A 210 -4.57 -15.29 7.52
N LEU A 211 -5.48 -14.41 7.92
CA LEU A 211 -6.47 -14.66 8.96
C LEU A 211 -7.87 -14.58 8.33
N LYS A 212 -8.53 -15.75 8.19
CA LYS A 212 -9.76 -15.92 7.43
C LYS A 212 -10.95 -16.27 8.32
N ASN A 213 -12.08 -15.62 8.09
CA ASN A 213 -13.35 -15.94 8.74
C ASN A 213 -13.24 -16.10 10.29
N CYS A 214 -12.43 -15.22 10.89
CA CYS A 214 -12.21 -15.22 12.34
C CYS A 214 -13.07 -14.15 13.02
N ASN A 215 -13.42 -14.40 14.29
CA ASN A 215 -14.16 -13.45 15.10
C ASN A 215 -13.42 -13.15 16.40
N ASN A 216 -13.45 -11.88 16.83
CA ASN A 216 -12.69 -11.40 17.99
C ASN A 216 -11.18 -11.69 17.87
N LEU A 217 -10.57 -11.02 16.88
CA LEU A 217 -9.15 -11.11 16.56
C LEU A 217 -8.40 -9.89 17.12
N LYS A 218 -7.26 -10.10 17.77
CA LYS A 218 -6.40 -9.04 18.28
C LYS A 218 -4.96 -9.21 17.86
N LEU A 219 -4.40 -8.18 17.21
CA LEU A 219 -2.98 -8.06 16.94
C LEU A 219 -2.48 -6.82 17.68
N TYR A 220 -1.62 -6.98 18.66
CA TYR A 220 -1.15 -5.83 19.38
C TYR A 220 0.27 -5.97 19.94
N ASN A 221 0.97 -4.84 20.00
CA ASN A 221 2.32 -4.73 20.52
C ASN A 221 3.28 -5.76 19.90
N LEU A 222 3.37 -5.75 18.55
CA LEU A 222 4.03 -6.76 17.75
C LEU A 222 4.87 -6.13 16.63
N ILE A 223 6.01 -6.74 16.33
CA ILE A 223 6.87 -6.34 15.21
C ILE A 223 6.71 -7.35 14.06
N LEU A 224 6.35 -6.84 12.88
CA LEU A 224 6.26 -7.59 11.63
C LEU A 224 7.27 -7.01 10.64
N GLU A 225 8.12 -7.83 10.08
CA GLU A 225 9.15 -7.31 9.19
C GLU A 225 9.43 -8.19 7.99
N ASN A 226 9.94 -7.54 6.94
CA ASN A 226 10.50 -8.22 5.77
C ASN A 226 9.54 -9.22 5.13
N SER A 227 8.28 -8.84 4.93
CA SER A 227 7.30 -9.69 4.27
C SER A 227 7.67 -9.95 2.80
N ALA A 228 7.44 -11.16 2.33
CA ALA A 228 7.64 -11.54 0.94
C ALA A 228 6.46 -11.12 0.03
N MET A 229 5.30 -10.86 0.62
CA MET A 229 4.06 -10.42 -0.02
C MET A 229 3.26 -9.57 0.98
N TRP A 230 1.94 -9.44 0.85
CA TRP A 230 1.10 -8.73 1.82
C TRP A 230 1.40 -9.17 3.25
N THR A 231 1.57 -8.20 4.14
CA THR A 231 2.03 -8.50 5.50
C THR A 231 0.88 -9.05 6.35
N VAL A 232 -0.21 -8.31 6.46
CA VAL A 232 -1.37 -8.72 7.26
C VAL A 232 -2.61 -8.75 6.37
N ASN A 233 -3.13 -9.92 6.08
CA ASN A 233 -4.38 -10.09 5.34
C ASN A 233 -5.49 -10.58 6.29
N ILE A 234 -6.44 -9.70 6.57
CA ILE A 234 -7.63 -9.96 7.39
C ILE A 234 -8.82 -10.18 6.47
N ASN A 235 -9.20 -11.44 6.28
CA ASN A 235 -10.20 -11.82 5.28
C ASN A 235 -11.50 -12.31 5.91
N SER A 236 -12.63 -11.66 5.59
CA SER A 236 -13.97 -12.05 6.06
C SER A 236 -14.09 -12.20 7.58
N CYS A 237 -13.27 -11.44 8.32
CA CYS A 237 -13.25 -11.43 9.78
C CYS A 237 -14.23 -10.40 10.35
N ASN A 238 -14.53 -10.57 11.62
CA ASN A 238 -15.38 -9.64 12.36
C ASN A 238 -14.80 -9.36 13.73
N SER A 239 -15.00 -8.12 14.24
CA SER A 239 -14.46 -7.70 15.53
C SER A 239 -12.93 -7.85 15.60
N VAL A 240 -12.22 -6.97 14.88
CA VAL A 240 -10.76 -6.99 14.74
C VAL A 240 -10.16 -5.75 15.37
N ASP A 241 -9.16 -5.93 16.24
CA ASP A 241 -8.37 -4.85 16.84
C ASP A 241 -6.89 -5.04 16.46
N ILE A 242 -6.32 -4.06 15.77
CA ILE A 242 -4.90 -4.01 15.41
C ILE A 242 -4.32 -2.74 16.03
N SER A 243 -3.50 -2.89 17.06
CA SER A 243 -3.00 -1.74 17.82
C SER A 243 -1.54 -1.89 18.24
N ASN A 244 -0.79 -0.79 18.19
CA ASN A 244 0.65 -0.78 18.49
C ASN A 244 1.43 -1.85 17.71
N VAL A 245 1.12 -2.01 16.42
CA VAL A 245 1.84 -2.92 15.53
C VAL A 245 2.82 -2.12 14.69
N ALA A 246 4.08 -2.57 14.66
CA ALA A 246 5.11 -2.01 13.81
C ALA A 246 5.37 -2.94 12.62
N ILE A 247 5.04 -2.48 11.42
CA ILE A 247 5.36 -3.16 10.17
C ILE A 247 6.55 -2.47 9.51
N ASN A 248 7.64 -3.20 9.31
CA ASN A 248 8.84 -2.67 8.68
C ASN A 248 9.31 -3.59 7.54
N ASN A 249 8.81 -3.36 6.35
CA ASN A 249 9.16 -4.13 5.16
C ASN A 249 10.28 -3.46 4.37
N ASN A 250 11.03 -4.28 3.63
CA ASN A 250 11.92 -3.77 2.62
C ASN A 250 11.10 -3.09 1.49
N ARG A 251 11.27 -1.78 1.34
CA ARG A 251 10.51 -0.96 0.39
C ARG A 251 10.83 -1.22 -1.09
N HIS A 252 11.66 -2.20 -1.38
CA HIS A 252 11.92 -2.68 -2.73
C HIS A 252 11.16 -3.97 -3.06
N VAL A 253 10.70 -4.73 -2.07
CA VAL A 253 9.99 -6.00 -2.29
C VAL A 253 8.58 -5.72 -2.81
N ALA A 254 8.29 -6.11 -4.04
CA ALA A 254 6.99 -5.89 -4.66
C ALA A 254 5.84 -6.52 -3.85
N ASN A 255 4.67 -5.88 -3.88
CA ASN A 255 3.46 -6.36 -3.19
C ASN A 255 3.63 -6.65 -1.69
N SER A 256 4.55 -5.98 -1.02
CA SER A 256 4.67 -6.05 0.44
C SER A 256 3.76 -5.02 1.10
N ASP A 257 2.46 -5.10 0.81
CA ASP A 257 1.43 -4.27 1.43
C ASP A 257 1.47 -4.41 2.96
N GLY A 258 1.04 -3.39 3.69
CA GLY A 258 1.07 -3.40 5.16
C GLY A 258 -0.09 -4.17 5.75
N ILE A 259 -1.28 -3.57 5.75
CA ILE A 259 -2.50 -4.16 6.30
C ILE A 259 -3.59 -4.15 5.23
N ASP A 260 -4.02 -5.33 4.83
CA ASP A 260 -5.11 -5.54 3.88
C ASP A 260 -6.35 -6.06 4.63
N ILE A 261 -7.37 -5.23 4.71
CA ILE A 261 -8.67 -5.61 5.25
C ILE A 261 -9.54 -6.03 4.06
N CYS A 262 -9.83 -7.32 3.98
CA CYS A 262 -10.58 -7.93 2.89
C CYS A 262 -11.94 -8.42 3.37
N GLY A 263 -13.04 -7.75 2.98
CA GLY A 263 -14.41 -8.19 3.31
C GLY A 263 -14.70 -8.35 4.80
N SER A 264 -13.96 -7.64 5.66
CA SER A 264 -14.10 -7.72 7.11
C SER A 264 -14.84 -6.50 7.66
N SER A 265 -15.49 -6.63 8.80
CA SER A 265 -16.26 -5.54 9.44
C SER A 265 -15.93 -5.41 10.92
N ASN A 266 -16.29 -4.26 11.50
CA ASN A 266 -15.99 -3.94 12.91
C ASN A 266 -14.47 -4.02 13.18
N VAL A 267 -13.71 -3.25 12.43
CA VAL A 267 -12.23 -3.25 12.48
C VAL A 267 -11.74 -1.93 13.06
N VAL A 268 -10.83 -2.00 14.01
CA VAL A 268 -10.07 -0.85 14.52
C VAL A 268 -8.60 -1.06 14.23
N ILE A 269 -7.94 -0.05 13.63
CA ILE A 269 -6.49 -0.01 13.44
C ILE A 269 -5.98 1.28 14.06
N LYS A 270 -5.10 1.19 15.05
CA LYS A 270 -4.64 2.38 15.76
C LYS A 270 -3.21 2.27 16.27
N ASP A 271 -2.59 3.43 16.48
CA ASP A 271 -1.25 3.53 17.06
C ASP A 271 -0.22 2.64 16.33
N CYS A 272 -0.38 2.47 15.01
CA CYS A 272 0.47 1.59 14.21
C CYS A 272 1.52 2.38 13.41
N PHE A 273 2.68 1.76 13.25
CA PHE A 273 3.71 2.19 12.31
C PHE A 273 3.77 1.22 11.14
N ILE A 274 3.72 1.72 9.91
CA ILE A 274 3.69 0.89 8.71
C ILE A 274 4.67 1.44 7.68
N SER A 275 5.66 0.65 7.29
CA SER A 275 6.61 0.98 6.22
C SER A 275 6.61 -0.13 5.16
N THR A 276 6.21 0.20 3.92
CA THR A 276 5.96 -0.78 2.86
C THR A 276 6.42 -0.33 1.48
N ALA A 277 6.65 -1.30 0.58
CA ALA A 277 6.91 -1.04 -0.83
C ALA A 277 5.62 -0.89 -1.66
N ASP A 278 4.50 -1.36 -1.15
CA ASP A 278 3.19 -1.28 -1.79
C ASP A 278 2.18 -0.54 -0.88
N ASP A 279 0.88 -0.81 -1.00
CA ASP A 279 -0.14 -0.07 -0.26
C ASP A 279 0.06 -0.19 1.27
N GLY A 280 -0.11 0.91 2.01
CA GLY A 280 0.09 0.93 3.46
C GLY A 280 -1.04 0.23 4.21
N ILE A 281 -2.23 0.82 4.16
CA ILE A 281 -3.47 0.23 4.66
C ILE A 281 -4.46 0.20 3.50
N ALA A 282 -4.90 -0.99 3.12
CA ALA A 282 -5.81 -1.19 2.00
C ALA A 282 -7.11 -1.89 2.43
N LEU A 283 -8.23 -1.36 1.96
CA LEU A 283 -9.56 -1.94 2.13
C LEU A 283 -10.00 -2.54 0.80
N LYS A 284 -10.16 -3.85 0.75
CA LYS A 284 -10.50 -4.61 -0.47
C LYS A 284 -11.73 -5.46 -0.21
N ASN A 285 -12.65 -5.53 -1.17
CA ASN A 285 -13.85 -6.35 -1.01
C ASN A 285 -14.27 -6.97 -2.34
N ASN A 286 -13.81 -8.17 -2.59
CA ASN A 286 -14.02 -8.85 -3.86
C ASN A 286 -14.62 -10.26 -3.69
N MET A 287 -15.56 -10.62 -4.56
CA MET A 287 -16.14 -11.97 -4.61
C MET A 287 -15.16 -13.04 -5.11
N SER A 288 -14.15 -12.65 -5.86
CA SER A 288 -13.07 -13.54 -6.30
C SER A 288 -11.82 -12.73 -6.61
N VAL A 289 -10.71 -13.05 -6.00
CA VAL A 289 -9.44 -12.40 -6.31
C VAL A 289 -8.81 -13.14 -7.49
N SER A 290 -8.73 -12.44 -8.62
CA SER A 290 -7.78 -12.80 -9.67
C SER A 290 -6.40 -12.41 -9.18
N THR A 291 -5.57 -13.38 -8.85
CA THR A 291 -4.20 -13.19 -8.33
C THR A 291 -3.17 -12.91 -9.42
N SER A 292 -3.59 -12.37 -10.56
CA SER A 292 -2.65 -11.82 -11.52
C SER A 292 -2.17 -10.46 -11.01
N GLY A 293 -1.16 -10.48 -10.17
CA GLY A 293 -0.37 -9.27 -9.92
C GLY A 293 0.21 -8.76 -11.25
N ASP A 294 0.52 -7.46 -11.31
CA ASP A 294 1.14 -6.76 -12.47
C ASP A 294 2.41 -7.45 -13.02
N ASP A 295 2.98 -8.41 -12.32
CA ASP A 295 4.22 -9.14 -12.62
C ASP A 295 4.01 -10.49 -13.32
N GLY A 296 2.76 -10.88 -13.63
CA GLY A 296 2.46 -12.07 -14.45
C GLY A 296 2.82 -13.42 -13.81
N LEU A 297 3.27 -13.44 -12.56
CA LEU A 297 3.59 -14.68 -11.84
C LEU A 297 2.31 -15.34 -11.36
N LYS A 298 1.99 -16.47 -11.95
CA LYS A 298 0.93 -17.36 -11.44
C LYS A 298 1.39 -17.93 -10.10
N ILE A 299 0.71 -17.54 -9.04
CA ILE A 299 0.85 -18.20 -7.74
C ILE A 299 0.35 -19.64 -7.90
N LYS A 300 1.15 -20.61 -7.48
CA LYS A 300 0.96 -22.03 -7.74
C LYS A 300 -0.35 -22.60 -7.17
N ASN A 301 -0.95 -21.92 -6.21
CA ASN A 301 -2.23 -22.25 -5.61
C ASN A 301 -3.12 -21.02 -5.68
N ASN A 302 -4.35 -21.16 -6.14
CA ASN A 302 -5.35 -20.09 -6.12
C ASN A 302 -5.43 -19.54 -4.69
N LEU A 303 -4.95 -18.30 -4.48
CA LEU A 303 -5.21 -17.57 -3.26
C LEU A 303 -6.70 -17.21 -3.30
N ASP A 304 -7.53 -18.09 -2.75
CA ASP A 304 -8.97 -17.84 -2.66
C ASP A 304 -9.24 -16.82 -1.55
N VAL A 305 -9.13 -15.55 -1.91
CA VAL A 305 -9.53 -14.43 -1.06
C VAL A 305 -10.96 -14.05 -1.45
N THR A 306 -11.89 -14.97 -1.28
CA THR A 306 -13.30 -14.72 -1.59
C THR A 306 -13.95 -14.05 -0.40
N CYS A 307 -14.36 -12.78 -0.55
CA CYS A 307 -15.21 -12.08 0.40
C CYS A 307 -16.67 -12.43 0.11
N ARG A 308 -17.48 -12.56 1.14
CA ARG A 308 -18.89 -12.99 1.00
C ARG A 308 -19.91 -11.94 1.37
N LYS A 309 -19.48 -10.83 1.97
CA LYS A 309 -20.36 -9.80 2.52
C LYS A 309 -19.82 -8.41 2.22
N GLY A 310 -20.69 -7.40 2.29
CA GLY A 310 -20.30 -6.02 2.38
C GLY A 310 -19.38 -5.77 3.58
N MET A 311 -18.49 -4.81 3.46
CA MET A 311 -17.55 -4.40 4.52
C MET A 311 -18.02 -3.09 5.13
N SER A 312 -18.03 -3.00 6.47
CA SER A 312 -18.46 -1.78 7.15
C SER A 312 -17.87 -1.62 8.54
N ASN A 313 -18.01 -0.42 9.08
CA ASN A 313 -17.54 -0.06 10.41
C ASN A 313 -16.04 -0.28 10.60
N ILE A 314 -15.25 0.48 9.83
CA ILE A 314 -13.79 0.47 9.86
C ILE A 314 -13.30 1.78 10.45
N TYR A 315 -12.52 1.73 11.51
CA TYR A 315 -11.93 2.90 12.15
C TYR A 315 -10.41 2.81 12.18
N ILE A 316 -9.75 3.76 11.53
CA ILE A 316 -8.28 3.84 11.42
C ILE A 316 -7.84 5.17 12.00
N HIS A 317 -6.99 5.16 13.02
CA HIS A 317 -6.55 6.41 13.62
C HIS A 317 -5.16 6.35 14.26
N ASP A 318 -4.55 7.52 14.41
CA ASP A 318 -3.25 7.69 15.06
C ASP A 318 -2.13 6.80 14.48
N CYS A 319 -2.18 6.56 13.15
CA CYS A 319 -1.21 5.74 12.44
C CYS A 319 -0.19 6.57 11.68
N GLU A 320 1.03 6.04 11.57
CA GLU A 320 2.11 6.60 10.76
C GLU A 320 2.45 5.62 9.64
N VAL A 321 2.26 6.05 8.38
CA VAL A 321 2.37 5.18 7.20
C VAL A 321 3.39 5.73 6.20
N ILE A 322 4.40 4.92 5.90
CA ILE A 322 5.36 5.13 4.82
C ILE A 322 5.03 4.15 3.71
N SER A 323 4.65 4.66 2.55
CA SER A 323 4.29 3.80 1.41
C SER A 323 4.92 4.30 0.12
N CYS A 324 5.47 3.37 -0.67
CA CYS A 324 5.93 3.67 -2.02
C CYS A 324 4.77 3.75 -3.03
N THR A 325 3.55 3.35 -2.66
CA THR A 325 2.34 3.44 -3.47
C THR A 325 1.30 4.31 -2.79
N ASN A 326 0.25 3.75 -2.23
CA ASN A 326 -0.82 4.49 -1.58
C ASN A 326 -0.75 4.29 -0.07
N ALA A 327 -0.76 5.38 0.70
CA ALA A 327 -0.68 5.23 2.15
C ALA A 327 -1.98 4.67 2.73
N PHE A 328 -3.12 5.21 2.31
CA PHE A 328 -4.44 4.65 2.57
C PHE A 328 -5.19 4.45 1.25
N LYS A 329 -5.79 3.28 1.07
CA LYS A 329 -6.52 2.94 -0.15
C LYS A 329 -7.79 2.15 0.12
N ILE A 330 -8.89 2.55 -0.51
CA ILE A 330 -10.06 1.71 -0.75
C ILE A 330 -9.93 1.22 -2.19
N GLY A 331 -9.77 -0.08 -2.38
CA GLY A 331 -9.51 -0.68 -3.71
C GLY A 331 -8.19 -1.44 -3.77
N THR A 332 -7.79 -1.91 -4.96
CA THR A 332 -8.47 -1.79 -6.25
C THR A 332 -9.66 -2.74 -6.38
N GLU A 333 -9.59 -3.89 -5.71
CA GLU A 333 -10.61 -4.95 -5.73
C GLU A 333 -11.85 -4.50 -4.96
N THR A 334 -12.92 -4.14 -5.70
CA THR A 334 -14.14 -3.56 -5.14
C THR A 334 -15.37 -4.04 -5.89
N SER A 335 -15.72 -5.32 -5.74
CA SER A 335 -16.95 -5.90 -6.31
C SER A 335 -18.10 -6.03 -5.31
N LEU A 336 -17.80 -5.92 -4.00
CA LEU A 336 -18.77 -5.88 -2.92
C LEU A 336 -18.67 -4.56 -2.16
N ASP A 337 -19.78 -4.11 -1.59
CA ASP A 337 -19.93 -2.79 -0.99
C ASP A 337 -18.98 -2.54 0.19
N ILE A 338 -18.55 -1.29 0.32
CA ILE A 338 -17.70 -0.79 1.41
C ILE A 338 -18.35 0.47 1.97
N SER A 339 -18.64 0.48 3.26
CA SER A 339 -19.25 1.64 3.90
C SER A 339 -18.72 1.92 5.31
N ASP A 340 -19.07 3.09 5.83
CA ASP A 340 -18.83 3.47 7.20
C ASP A 340 -17.35 3.35 7.61
N VAL A 341 -16.49 4.03 6.84
CA VAL A 341 -15.04 4.08 7.07
C VAL A 341 -14.66 5.44 7.62
N THR A 342 -13.96 5.45 8.72
CA THR A 342 -13.37 6.66 9.31
C THR A 342 -11.86 6.51 9.39
N VAL A 343 -11.13 7.53 8.90
CA VAL A 343 -9.66 7.61 8.99
C VAL A 343 -9.29 8.97 9.56
N GLU A 344 -8.55 9.01 10.67
CA GLU A 344 -8.20 10.29 11.25
C GLU A 344 -6.85 10.30 11.98
N ASN A 345 -6.32 11.52 12.15
CA ASN A 345 -5.09 11.75 12.92
C ASN A 345 -3.89 10.94 12.42
N CYS A 346 -3.76 10.73 11.12
CA CYS A 346 -2.69 9.91 10.55
C CYS A 346 -1.62 10.74 9.83
N LYS A 347 -0.43 10.16 9.71
CA LYS A 347 0.67 10.72 8.92
C LYS A 347 1.02 9.79 7.78
N PHE A 348 0.98 10.31 6.55
CA PHE A 348 1.26 9.58 5.33
C PHE A 348 2.44 10.21 4.61
N TYR A 349 3.52 9.46 4.41
CA TYR A 349 4.70 10.05 3.79
C TYR A 349 5.60 9.03 3.10
N LEU A 350 6.59 9.54 2.41
CA LEU A 350 7.68 8.76 1.89
C LEU A 350 8.99 9.47 2.23
N THR A 351 10.00 8.71 2.59
CA THR A 351 11.35 9.19 2.91
C THR A 351 12.22 9.30 1.65
N ASP A 352 13.40 9.87 1.78
CA ASP A 352 14.29 10.36 0.70
C ASP A 352 14.68 9.37 -0.40
N ILE A 353 14.38 8.09 -0.27
CA ILE A 353 14.80 7.06 -1.23
C ILE A 353 14.01 7.13 -2.55
N TYR A 354 12.76 7.58 -2.47
CA TYR A 354 11.87 7.72 -3.61
C TYR A 354 11.44 9.18 -3.76
N PRO A 355 11.23 9.64 -4.99
CA PRO A 355 10.77 11.01 -5.19
C PRO A 355 9.39 11.27 -4.57
N ALA A 356 8.44 10.34 -4.60
CA ALA A 356 7.18 10.33 -3.83
C ALA A 356 6.45 9.00 -3.92
N GLY A 357 5.53 8.75 -2.96
CA GLY A 357 4.47 7.74 -3.10
C GLY A 357 3.48 8.11 -4.21
N VAL A 358 2.55 7.21 -4.52
CA VAL A 358 1.56 7.46 -5.58
C VAL A 358 0.47 8.37 -5.07
N SER A 359 -0.27 7.98 -4.02
CA SER A 359 -1.25 8.85 -3.38
C SER A 359 -1.27 8.71 -1.86
N GLY A 360 -1.58 9.81 -1.17
CA GLY A 360 -1.84 9.76 0.26
C GLY A 360 -3.14 9.03 0.56
N ILE A 361 -4.20 9.42 -0.15
CA ILE A 361 -5.53 8.83 -0.03
C ILE A 361 -6.02 8.43 -1.42
N SER A 362 -6.41 7.16 -1.60
CA SER A 362 -7.08 6.66 -2.81
C SER A 362 -8.41 6.02 -2.44
N ILE A 363 -9.50 6.43 -3.09
CA ILE A 363 -10.84 5.88 -2.90
C ILE A 363 -11.35 5.43 -4.26
N GLU A 364 -11.46 4.13 -4.44
CA GLU A 364 -11.74 3.52 -5.74
C GLU A 364 -12.96 2.59 -5.66
N SER A 365 -13.82 2.65 -6.68
CA SER A 365 -14.82 1.63 -6.98
C SER A 365 -14.64 1.19 -8.43
N CYS A 366 -14.11 0.00 -8.63
CA CYS A 366 -13.62 -0.43 -9.92
C CYS A 366 -14.28 -1.70 -10.47
N ASP A 367 -14.94 -2.45 -9.60
CA ASP A 367 -15.49 -3.76 -9.91
C ASP A 367 -16.98 -3.86 -9.58
N GLY A 368 -17.67 -2.70 -9.46
CA GLY A 368 -19.12 -2.63 -9.27
C GLY A 368 -19.61 -2.43 -7.85
N ALA A 369 -18.74 -2.16 -6.89
CA ALA A 369 -19.12 -1.89 -5.51
C ALA A 369 -19.72 -0.50 -5.30
N LYS A 370 -20.58 -0.37 -4.30
CA LYS A 370 -20.94 0.90 -3.69
C LYS A 370 -19.96 1.23 -2.57
N VAL A 371 -19.26 2.35 -2.72
CA VAL A 371 -18.38 2.94 -1.69
C VAL A 371 -19.10 4.15 -1.11
N ASN A 372 -19.45 4.09 0.17
CA ASN A 372 -20.38 5.06 0.78
C ASN A 372 -20.00 5.39 2.22
N ASN A 373 -20.26 6.64 2.62
CA ASN A 373 -20.02 7.12 3.99
C ASN A 373 -18.56 6.96 4.44
N ILE A 374 -17.67 7.63 3.73
CA ILE A 374 -16.23 7.65 4.02
C ILE A 374 -15.86 8.99 4.62
N ASN A 375 -15.33 8.99 5.82
CA ASN A 375 -14.94 10.19 6.57
C ASN A 375 -13.45 10.18 6.84
N ILE A 376 -12.72 11.16 6.33
CA ILE A 376 -11.26 11.27 6.50
C ILE A 376 -10.93 12.65 7.05
N SER A 377 -10.15 12.71 8.13
CA SER A 377 -9.81 14.00 8.73
C SER A 377 -8.44 14.02 9.40
N ASN A 378 -7.88 15.23 9.54
CA ASN A 378 -6.63 15.47 10.27
C ASN A 378 -5.47 14.63 9.73
N ILE A 379 -5.21 14.70 8.43
CA ILE A 379 -4.12 13.95 7.79
C ILE A 379 -2.97 14.89 7.42
N GLU A 380 -1.77 14.56 7.88
CA GLU A 380 -0.53 15.19 7.43
C GLU A 380 0.16 14.30 6.39
N MET A 381 0.61 14.91 5.29
CA MET A 381 1.28 14.17 4.21
C MET A 381 2.59 14.86 3.80
N ASN A 382 3.56 14.06 3.43
CA ASN A 382 4.78 14.55 2.79
C ASN A 382 5.24 13.58 1.71
N SER A 383 5.57 14.13 0.53
CA SER A 383 6.07 13.34 -0.60
C SER A 383 5.10 12.22 -1.04
N MET A 384 3.79 12.48 -0.96
CA MET A 384 2.75 11.70 -1.63
C MET A 384 2.33 12.48 -2.88
N ALA A 385 2.55 11.91 -4.07
CA ALA A 385 2.39 12.65 -5.33
C ALA A 385 0.99 13.22 -5.52
N CYS A 386 -0.06 12.44 -5.24
CA CYS A 386 -1.45 12.86 -5.25
C CYS A 386 -2.01 12.87 -3.81
N PRO A 387 -2.46 14.00 -3.29
CA PRO A 387 -2.99 14.03 -1.92
C PRO A 387 -4.32 13.28 -1.79
N LEU A 388 -5.17 13.35 -2.81
CA LEU A 388 -6.48 12.68 -2.84
C LEU A 388 -6.85 12.27 -4.26
N PHE A 389 -7.10 10.98 -4.45
CA PHE A 389 -7.59 10.38 -5.68
C PHE A 389 -8.90 9.63 -5.41
N ILE A 390 -10.00 10.08 -6.04
CA ILE A 390 -11.30 9.41 -5.98
C ILE A 390 -11.65 8.96 -7.40
N ARG A 391 -11.82 7.63 -7.61
CA ARG A 391 -11.98 7.06 -8.93
C ARG A 391 -13.10 6.02 -8.99
N LEU A 392 -14.05 6.27 -9.87
CA LEU A 392 -15.00 5.27 -10.33
C LEU A 392 -14.52 4.71 -11.68
N CYS A 393 -14.49 3.40 -11.83
CA CYS A 393 -14.16 2.72 -13.08
C CYS A 393 -14.97 1.44 -13.29
N ASN A 394 -14.72 0.76 -14.39
CA ASN A 394 -15.45 -0.45 -14.79
C ASN A 394 -14.46 -1.50 -15.28
N ARG A 395 -13.52 -1.87 -14.40
CA ARG A 395 -12.38 -2.73 -14.74
C ARG A 395 -12.78 -4.14 -15.14
N ASN A 396 -13.75 -4.71 -14.47
CA ASN A 396 -14.20 -6.09 -14.68
C ASN A 396 -15.51 -6.22 -15.49
N GLY A 397 -16.00 -5.12 -16.11
CA GLY A 397 -17.26 -5.12 -16.82
C GLY A 397 -17.35 -6.19 -17.92
N ASP A 398 -16.26 -6.47 -18.63
CA ASP A 398 -16.24 -7.49 -19.68
C ASP A 398 -16.24 -8.93 -19.13
N ASN A 399 -15.74 -9.15 -17.92
CA ASN A 399 -15.63 -10.46 -17.28
C ASN A 399 -16.84 -10.79 -16.38
N LYS A 400 -17.53 -9.77 -15.91
CA LYS A 400 -18.70 -9.85 -15.03
C LYS A 400 -19.73 -8.82 -15.47
N PRO A 401 -20.47 -9.07 -16.56
CA PRO A 401 -21.43 -8.12 -17.10
C PRO A 401 -22.48 -7.67 -16.08
N GLU A 402 -22.81 -8.51 -15.10
CA GLU A 402 -23.74 -8.20 -14.02
C GLU A 402 -23.26 -7.11 -13.07
N LEU A 403 -21.97 -6.79 -13.09
CA LEU A 403 -21.34 -5.72 -12.29
C LEU A 403 -21.11 -4.45 -13.12
N GLU A 404 -21.32 -4.50 -14.43
CA GLU A 404 -21.11 -3.35 -15.31
C GLU A 404 -22.05 -2.19 -14.95
N GLY A 405 -21.46 -1.01 -14.73
CA GLY A 405 -22.21 0.19 -14.38
C GLY A 405 -22.86 0.20 -12.99
N ARG A 406 -22.55 -0.77 -12.12
CA ARG A 406 -23.10 -0.82 -10.75
C ARG A 406 -22.30 -0.03 -9.74
N GLY A 407 -21.01 0.21 -9.98
CA GLY A 407 -20.15 0.93 -9.05
C GLY A 407 -20.68 2.31 -8.71
N GLU A 408 -20.59 2.69 -7.45
CA GLU A 408 -21.02 4.00 -6.94
C GLU A 408 -20.01 4.51 -5.92
N ILE A 409 -19.73 5.81 -5.94
CA ILE A 409 -18.98 6.48 -4.88
C ILE A 409 -19.81 7.68 -4.43
N THR A 410 -20.19 7.69 -3.16
CA THR A 410 -21.07 8.73 -2.60
C THR A 410 -20.80 9.00 -1.12
N ASN A 411 -21.24 10.16 -0.63
CA ASN A 411 -21.09 10.57 0.78
C ASN A 411 -19.63 10.48 1.26
N ILE A 412 -18.73 11.16 0.56
CA ILE A 412 -17.32 11.25 0.90
C ILE A 412 -17.06 12.60 1.57
N SER A 413 -16.52 12.60 2.76
CA SER A 413 -16.12 13.78 3.51
C SER A 413 -14.62 13.73 3.83
N VAL A 414 -13.87 14.72 3.36
CA VAL A 414 -12.42 14.82 3.66
C VAL A 414 -12.14 16.23 4.21
N ASN A 415 -11.59 16.30 5.41
CA ASN A 415 -11.41 17.55 6.12
C ASN A 415 -10.03 17.66 6.79
N ASN A 416 -9.47 18.85 6.80
CA ASN A 416 -8.21 19.18 7.46
C ASN A 416 -7.03 18.31 6.97
N ILE A 417 -6.65 18.53 5.72
CA ILE A 417 -5.54 17.85 5.05
C ILE A 417 -4.39 18.85 4.85
N LYS A 418 -3.22 18.50 5.32
CA LYS A 418 -1.99 19.23 5.07
C LYS A 418 -1.03 18.33 4.29
N ALA A 419 -0.56 18.79 3.12
CA ALA A 419 0.34 18.02 2.30
C ALA A 419 1.46 18.86 1.68
N ASP A 420 2.68 18.41 1.88
CA ASP A 420 3.89 18.98 1.28
C ASP A 420 4.46 18.06 0.20
N ASN A 421 5.18 18.63 -0.75
CA ASN A 421 5.84 17.92 -1.85
C ASN A 421 4.87 17.09 -2.71
N ILE A 422 3.68 17.65 -3.01
CA ILE A 422 2.75 17.04 -3.95
C ILE A 422 3.14 17.34 -5.41
N GLU A 423 2.57 16.62 -6.36
CA GLU A 423 2.88 16.79 -7.79
C GLU A 423 1.67 16.69 -8.69
N ILE A 424 0.64 16.00 -8.23
CA ILE A 424 -0.61 15.72 -8.92
C ILE A 424 -1.72 16.46 -8.17
N PRO A 425 -2.68 17.09 -8.87
CA PRO A 425 -3.80 17.76 -8.22
C PRO A 425 -4.69 16.78 -7.45
N ILE A 426 -5.59 17.32 -6.63
CA ILE A 426 -6.75 16.55 -6.15
C ILE A 426 -7.53 16.07 -7.37
N MET A 427 -7.88 14.79 -7.42
CA MET A 427 -8.57 14.18 -8.55
C MET A 427 -9.86 13.50 -8.09
N ILE A 428 -11.01 13.91 -8.69
CA ILE A 428 -12.31 13.27 -8.51
C ILE A 428 -12.80 12.88 -9.90
N MET A 429 -12.87 11.58 -10.19
CA MET A 429 -13.04 11.09 -11.54
C MET A 429 -14.05 9.95 -11.62
N GLY A 430 -15.29 10.30 -11.95
CA GLY A 430 -16.28 9.33 -12.44
C GLY A 430 -15.95 8.85 -13.86
N ILE A 431 -16.88 8.14 -14.48
CA ILE A 431 -16.83 7.69 -15.88
C ILE A 431 -18.02 8.25 -16.66
N PRO A 432 -17.99 8.26 -18.00
CA PRO A 432 -19.11 8.72 -18.79
C PRO A 432 -20.43 8.04 -18.38
N ASN A 433 -21.49 8.84 -18.22
CA ASN A 433 -22.82 8.42 -17.78
C ASN A 433 -22.92 7.84 -16.36
N HIS A 434 -21.82 7.83 -15.60
CA HIS A 434 -21.78 7.33 -14.24
C HIS A 434 -20.95 8.28 -13.35
N LYS A 435 -21.64 9.09 -12.56
CA LYS A 435 -21.03 10.17 -11.80
C LYS A 435 -20.71 9.77 -10.36
N ILE A 436 -19.60 10.29 -9.87
CA ILE A 436 -19.33 10.36 -8.42
C ILE A 436 -20.20 11.49 -7.87
N HIS A 437 -20.80 11.30 -6.70
CA HIS A 437 -21.66 12.33 -6.12
C HIS A 437 -21.51 12.47 -4.61
N ASP A 438 -21.93 13.66 -4.10
CA ASP A 438 -21.93 13.99 -2.69
C ASP A 438 -20.54 13.92 -2.05
N VAL A 439 -19.58 14.65 -2.63
CA VAL A 439 -18.20 14.76 -2.10
C VAL A 439 -18.00 16.14 -1.49
N ASN A 440 -17.58 16.15 -0.23
CA ASN A 440 -17.29 17.36 0.52
C ASN A 440 -15.81 17.41 0.94
N LEU A 441 -15.05 18.36 0.39
CA LEU A 441 -13.66 18.59 0.73
C LEU A 441 -13.53 19.94 1.43
N LYS A 442 -12.90 19.96 2.61
CA LYS A 442 -12.77 21.15 3.42
C LYS A 442 -11.40 21.28 4.08
N ASN A 443 -10.89 22.52 4.16
CA ASN A 443 -9.66 22.86 4.88
C ASN A 443 -8.43 22.08 4.39
N PHE A 444 -8.06 22.26 3.13
CA PHE A 444 -6.81 21.73 2.58
C PHE A 444 -5.73 22.81 2.54
N ASP A 445 -4.52 22.48 2.98
CA ASP A 445 -3.30 23.27 2.82
C ASP A 445 -2.25 22.41 2.10
N LEU A 446 -2.10 22.66 0.80
CA LEU A 446 -1.30 21.83 -0.09
C LEU A 446 -0.13 22.63 -0.69
N ARG A 447 1.05 22.05 -0.72
CA ARG A 447 2.24 22.63 -1.35
C ARG A 447 2.87 21.69 -2.35
N TYR A 448 3.05 22.16 -3.56
CA TYR A 448 3.77 21.42 -4.61
C TYR A 448 5.25 21.34 -4.30
N ALA A 449 5.86 20.21 -4.69
CA ALA A 449 7.30 20.04 -4.69
C ALA A 449 7.99 21.15 -5.48
N GLU A 450 9.18 21.55 -5.09
CA GLU A 450 9.98 22.53 -5.83
C GLU A 450 10.32 22.02 -7.22
N GLY A 451 10.61 22.94 -8.13
CA GLY A 451 10.96 22.63 -9.51
C GLY A 451 10.13 23.40 -10.53
N LYS A 452 10.29 23.05 -11.79
CA LYS A 452 9.58 23.68 -12.92
C LYS A 452 8.43 22.77 -13.36
N ASP A 453 7.34 23.37 -13.79
CA ASP A 453 6.30 22.65 -14.53
C ASP A 453 6.82 22.33 -15.94
N TYR A 454 6.45 21.18 -16.47
CA TYR A 454 6.78 20.76 -17.81
C TYR A 454 5.67 21.13 -18.79
N TYR A 455 6.02 21.44 -20.01
CA TYR A 455 5.10 21.90 -21.06
C TYR A 455 4.23 20.79 -21.67
N ASP A 456 4.53 19.52 -21.39
CA ASP A 456 3.80 18.39 -21.98
C ASP A 456 2.49 18.09 -21.22
N PHE A 457 1.54 19.01 -21.34
CA PHE A 457 0.22 18.79 -20.77
C PHE A 457 -0.70 18.12 -21.78
N ARG A 458 -1.33 17.05 -21.38
CA ARG A 458 -2.39 16.45 -22.16
C ARG A 458 -3.65 17.32 -22.11
N PHE A 459 -4.05 17.84 -23.25
CA PHE A 459 -5.31 18.58 -23.37
C PHE A 459 -6.52 17.65 -23.29
N LYS A 460 -6.40 16.43 -23.86
CA LYS A 460 -7.41 15.38 -23.79
C LYS A 460 -6.93 14.28 -22.85
N ILE A 461 -7.54 14.21 -21.67
CA ILE A 461 -7.25 13.18 -20.67
C ILE A 461 -8.11 11.97 -21.00
N PRO A 462 -7.52 10.78 -21.21
CA PRO A 462 -8.27 9.57 -21.55
C PRO A 462 -9.21 9.16 -20.40
N GLU A 463 -10.29 8.47 -20.72
CA GLU A 463 -11.24 7.97 -19.73
C GLU A 463 -10.66 6.82 -18.91
N GLN A 464 -10.00 5.87 -19.55
CA GLN A 464 -9.36 4.71 -18.92
C GLN A 464 -10.32 3.95 -18.00
N GLU A 465 -11.54 3.69 -18.45
CA GLU A 465 -12.59 3.11 -17.63
C GLU A 465 -12.28 1.70 -17.16
N LYS A 466 -11.57 0.94 -18.01
CA LYS A 466 -11.22 -0.48 -17.77
C LYS A 466 -9.77 -0.69 -17.31
N GLU A 467 -9.00 0.39 -17.26
CA GLU A 467 -7.58 0.32 -16.89
C GLU A 467 -7.41 0.29 -15.36
N TYR A 468 -6.24 -0.15 -14.93
CA TYR A 468 -5.87 -0.12 -13.52
C TYR A 468 -5.91 1.33 -12.98
N PRO A 469 -6.63 1.61 -11.87
CA PRO A 469 -6.98 2.96 -11.46
C PRO A 469 -5.91 3.59 -10.56
N GLU A 470 -4.85 4.10 -11.11
CA GLU A 470 -3.89 4.91 -10.37
C GLU A 470 -3.87 6.35 -10.90
N CYS A 471 -3.73 7.32 -10.01
CA CYS A 471 -3.70 8.76 -10.34
C CYS A 471 -2.62 9.10 -11.38
N ASN A 472 -1.54 8.39 -11.34
CA ASN A 472 -0.36 8.53 -12.20
C ASN A 472 -0.59 8.11 -13.66
N ARG A 473 -1.58 7.29 -13.94
CA ARG A 473 -1.87 6.82 -15.30
C ARG A 473 -2.49 7.90 -16.19
N PHE A 474 -2.99 8.98 -15.59
CA PHE A 474 -3.59 10.10 -16.32
C PHE A 474 -2.55 11.12 -16.79
N ARG A 475 -1.26 10.93 -16.45
CA ARG A 475 -0.13 11.79 -16.81
C ARG A 475 -0.31 13.26 -16.37
N ASN A 476 0.35 14.19 -17.08
CA ASN A 476 0.34 15.61 -16.75
C ASN A 476 -1.03 16.24 -17.01
N ILE A 477 -1.77 16.49 -15.96
CA ILE A 477 -3.05 17.20 -16.05
C ILE A 477 -2.79 18.70 -16.05
N ASN A 478 -3.43 19.43 -16.98
CA ASN A 478 -3.33 20.89 -17.03
C ASN A 478 -4.20 21.56 -15.94
N ALA A 479 -4.01 21.12 -14.72
CA ALA A 479 -4.50 21.74 -13.50
C ALA A 479 -3.50 21.47 -12.38
N TYR A 480 -3.31 22.45 -11.50
CA TYR A 480 -2.48 22.24 -10.31
C TYR A 480 -3.32 22.08 -9.02
N GLY A 481 -4.53 22.55 -8.98
CA GLY A 481 -5.37 22.49 -7.78
C GLY A 481 -6.27 21.28 -7.76
N VAL A 482 -7.31 21.30 -8.59
CA VAL A 482 -8.31 20.24 -8.64
C VAL A 482 -8.66 19.84 -10.07
N PHE A 483 -8.80 18.55 -10.27
CA PHE A 483 -9.34 17.96 -11.48
C PHE A 483 -10.62 17.18 -11.14
N VAL A 484 -11.75 17.63 -11.64
CA VAL A 484 -13.05 17.00 -11.38
C VAL A 484 -13.70 16.64 -12.71
N ARG A 485 -14.09 15.39 -12.87
CA ARG A 485 -14.73 14.89 -14.09
C ARG A 485 -15.83 13.89 -13.76
N HIS A 486 -16.97 13.99 -14.48
CA HIS A 486 -18.15 13.13 -14.28
C HIS A 486 -18.53 13.05 -12.79
N ALA A 487 -18.89 14.21 -12.25
CA ALA A 487 -19.21 14.33 -10.82
C ALA A 487 -20.42 15.25 -10.59
N GLU A 488 -21.08 15.06 -9.46
CA GLU A 488 -22.26 15.83 -9.08
C GLU A 488 -22.29 16.10 -7.59
N ASN A 489 -22.85 17.26 -7.18
CA ASN A 489 -22.92 17.68 -5.77
C ASN A 489 -21.54 17.69 -5.08
N ILE A 490 -20.58 18.40 -5.66
CA ILE A 490 -19.23 18.51 -5.11
C ILE A 490 -19.05 19.84 -4.41
N SER A 491 -18.63 19.82 -3.16
CA SER A 491 -18.30 21.01 -2.37
C SER A 491 -16.81 21.06 -2.05
N LEU A 492 -16.16 22.15 -2.41
CA LEU A 492 -14.75 22.42 -2.14
C LEU A 492 -14.69 23.73 -1.34
N GLU A 493 -14.35 23.66 -0.04
CA GLU A 493 -14.32 24.80 0.86
C GLU A 493 -12.93 24.98 1.48
N ASN A 494 -12.40 26.19 1.42
CA ASN A 494 -11.10 26.55 2.00
C ASN A 494 -9.96 25.62 1.50
N ILE A 495 -9.83 25.47 0.18
CA ILE A 495 -8.79 24.68 -0.47
C ILE A 495 -7.62 25.59 -0.85
N LYS A 496 -6.59 25.62 -0.02
CA LYS A 496 -5.37 26.42 -0.24
C LYS A 496 -4.32 25.56 -0.91
N ILE A 497 -3.83 26.02 -2.06
CA ILE A 497 -2.81 25.29 -2.83
C ILE A 497 -1.72 26.26 -3.27
N LYS A 498 -0.50 26.01 -2.83
CA LYS A 498 0.70 26.72 -3.30
C LYS A 498 1.31 25.95 -4.47
N PRO A 499 1.16 26.44 -5.71
CA PRO A 499 1.73 25.78 -6.87
C PRO A 499 3.25 25.96 -6.94
N ARG A 500 3.90 25.26 -7.88
CA ARG A 500 5.30 25.52 -8.28
C ARG A 500 5.44 26.96 -8.80
N LYS A 501 6.64 27.53 -8.63
CA LYS A 501 6.98 28.81 -9.25
C LYS A 501 6.81 28.71 -10.76
N ASN A 502 6.20 29.74 -11.35
CA ASN A 502 6.00 29.84 -12.81
C ASN A 502 5.17 28.67 -13.41
N THR A 503 4.19 28.14 -12.67
CA THR A 503 3.27 27.15 -13.23
C THR A 503 2.45 27.74 -14.38
N PHE A 504 2.30 26.94 -15.45
CA PHE A 504 1.41 27.26 -16.57
C PHE A 504 0.04 26.59 -16.43
N ARG A 505 -0.11 25.72 -15.43
CA ARG A 505 -1.35 24.99 -15.18
C ARG A 505 -2.41 25.92 -14.61
N LYS A 506 -3.66 25.62 -14.91
CA LYS A 506 -4.80 26.32 -14.29
C LYS A 506 -5.05 25.78 -12.89
N TYR A 507 -5.67 26.60 -12.04
CA TYR A 507 -6.06 26.14 -10.70
C TYR A 507 -6.99 24.93 -10.77
N LYS A 508 -7.96 24.94 -11.67
CA LYS A 508 -8.96 23.88 -11.80
C LYS A 508 -9.22 23.46 -13.24
N LYS A 509 -9.58 22.19 -13.43
CA LYS A 509 -10.14 21.67 -14.66
C LYS A 509 -11.37 20.83 -14.34
N ILE A 510 -12.51 21.25 -14.84
CA ILE A 510 -13.83 20.68 -14.56
C ILE A 510 -14.45 20.20 -15.87
N ILE A 511 -14.92 18.96 -15.91
CA ILE A 511 -15.52 18.34 -17.11
C ILE A 511 -16.77 17.56 -16.69
N ASP A 512 -17.90 17.81 -17.32
CA ASP A 512 -19.18 17.13 -17.06
C ASP A 512 -19.53 17.02 -15.56
N CYS A 513 -19.64 18.17 -14.92
CA CYS A 513 -20.02 18.26 -13.52
C CYS A 513 -21.31 19.06 -13.33
N LYS A 514 -22.11 18.64 -12.35
CA LYS A 514 -23.31 19.37 -11.90
C LYS A 514 -23.14 19.77 -10.43
N ASN A 515 -23.75 20.90 -10.01
CA ASN A 515 -23.78 21.34 -8.62
C ASN A 515 -22.38 21.35 -7.96
N LEU A 516 -21.41 21.97 -8.62
CA LEU A 516 -20.05 22.12 -8.08
C LEU A 516 -19.91 23.50 -7.40
N SER A 517 -19.61 23.51 -6.10
CA SER A 517 -19.32 24.69 -5.31
C SER A 517 -17.84 24.75 -4.95
N ILE A 518 -17.20 25.88 -5.19
CA ILE A 518 -15.81 26.16 -4.77
C ILE A 518 -15.82 27.50 -4.02
N LYS A 519 -15.55 27.46 -2.71
CA LYS A 519 -15.59 28.62 -1.79
C LYS A 519 -14.24 28.87 -1.15
#